data_6e3e330468bdaabe09d5fd64c44b0c3c
#
_entry.id   6e3e330468bdaabe09d5fd64c44b0c3c
#
_cell.length_a   1.000
_cell.length_b   1.000
_cell.length_c   1.000
_cell.angle_alpha   90.00
_cell.angle_beta   90.00
_cell.angle_gamma   90.00
#
_symmetry.space_group_name_H-M   'P 1'
#
loop_
_entity.id
_entity.type
_entity.pdbx_description
1 polymer ?
#
loop_
_entity_poly.entity_id
_entity_poly.type
_entity_poly.pdbx_seq_one_letter_code
_entity_poly.pdbx_strand_id
1 'polypeptide(L)'
;RVGVCIDTCHAFAAGYDLSTRAGCEATFCELDEVVGMKYLRGMHLNDAMKGVGSRVDRHAPLGEGMLGLECFRYIAEDSRFDGIPLILETPDESRWPEEIALLKSFAEGR
;
A
#
# COMPACT_ATOMS: atom_id res chain seq x y z
N ARG A 1 -3.81 -22.63 -5.08
CA ARG A 1 -2.63 -22.63 -4.23
C ARG A 1 -1.74 -21.43 -4.46
N VAL A 2 -1.96 -20.66 -5.50
CA VAL A 2 -1.19 -19.47 -5.79
C VAL A 2 -1.95 -18.26 -5.33
N GLY A 3 -1.21 -17.25 -4.90
CA GLY A 3 -1.73 -15.95 -4.57
C GLY A 3 -0.76 -14.88 -5.04
N VAL A 4 -1.19 -13.63 -4.91
CA VAL A 4 -0.35 -12.48 -5.25
C VAL A 4 -0.07 -11.67 -4.00
N CYS A 5 1.09 -11.02 -4.00
CA CYS A 5 1.49 -10.06 -2.98
C CYS A 5 1.78 -8.74 -3.68
N ILE A 6 1.25 -7.66 -3.15
CA ILE A 6 1.46 -6.33 -3.72
C ILE A 6 2.32 -5.50 -2.79
N ASP A 7 3.35 -4.85 -3.36
CA ASP A 7 4.15 -3.85 -2.68
C ASP A 7 3.71 -2.48 -3.18
N THR A 8 3.26 -1.61 -2.30
CA THR A 8 2.72 -0.30 -2.69
C THR A 8 3.76 0.59 -3.35
N CYS A 9 5.01 0.55 -2.88
CA CYS A 9 6.10 1.29 -3.49
C CYS A 9 6.39 0.78 -4.90
N HIS A 10 6.50 -0.55 -5.05
CA HIS A 10 6.77 -1.16 -6.35
C HIS A 10 5.67 -0.83 -7.36
N ALA A 11 4.40 -0.97 -6.96
CA ALA A 11 3.27 -0.69 -7.84
C ALA A 11 3.27 0.78 -8.28
N PHE A 12 3.55 1.70 -7.35
CA PHE A 12 3.64 3.12 -7.65
C PHE A 12 4.77 3.42 -8.63
N ALA A 13 5.94 2.84 -8.41
CA ALA A 13 7.09 2.97 -9.30
C ALA A 13 6.80 2.41 -10.69
N ALA A 14 5.99 1.37 -10.78
CA ALA A 14 5.60 0.74 -12.04
C ALA A 14 4.54 1.53 -12.83
N GLY A 15 3.92 2.54 -12.22
CA GLY A 15 2.99 3.41 -12.93
C GLY A 15 1.57 3.46 -12.38
N TYR A 16 1.26 2.70 -11.32
CA TYR A 16 -0.06 2.74 -10.70
C TYR A 16 -0.10 3.87 -9.67
N ASP A 17 -0.86 4.91 -9.98
CA ASP A 17 -0.88 6.09 -9.11
C ASP A 17 -1.73 5.84 -7.86
N LEU A 18 -1.07 5.37 -6.81
CA LEU A 18 -1.70 5.14 -5.52
C LEU A 18 -1.67 6.37 -4.60
N SER A 19 -1.24 7.51 -5.10
CA SER A 19 -1.12 8.72 -4.27
C SER A 19 -2.47 9.40 -4.00
N THR A 20 -3.52 9.00 -4.71
CA THR A 20 -4.86 9.55 -4.51
C THR A 20 -5.86 8.44 -4.27
N ARG A 21 -6.99 8.79 -3.64
CA ARG A 21 -8.06 7.82 -3.44
C ARG A 21 -8.61 7.29 -4.76
N ALA A 22 -8.78 8.16 -5.75
CA ALA A 22 -9.25 7.75 -7.07
C ALA A 22 -8.28 6.78 -7.73
N GLY A 23 -6.97 7.02 -7.59
CA GLY A 23 -5.94 6.12 -8.12
C GLY A 23 -5.95 4.77 -7.43
N CYS A 24 -6.16 4.75 -6.11
CA CYS A 24 -6.31 3.51 -5.35
C CYS A 24 -7.53 2.72 -5.84
N GLU A 25 -8.69 3.39 -5.97
CA GLU A 25 -9.90 2.73 -6.47
C GLU A 25 -9.67 2.10 -7.84
N ALA A 26 -9.06 2.84 -8.77
CA ALA A 26 -8.79 2.35 -10.11
C ALA A 26 -7.84 1.17 -10.10
N THR A 27 -6.78 1.24 -9.31
CA THR A 27 -5.76 0.19 -9.24
C THR A 27 -6.34 -1.11 -8.69
N PHE A 28 -7.07 -1.04 -7.57
CA PHE A 28 -7.62 -2.25 -6.96
C PHE A 28 -8.84 -2.79 -7.72
N CYS A 29 -9.57 -1.93 -8.43
CA CYS A 29 -10.61 -2.36 -9.33
C CYS A 29 -10.01 -3.19 -10.49
N GLU A 30 -8.91 -2.72 -11.07
CA GLU A 30 -8.20 -3.45 -12.13
C GLU A 30 -7.66 -4.78 -11.61
N LEU A 31 -7.08 -4.78 -10.41
CA LEU A 31 -6.60 -6.01 -9.78
C LEU A 31 -7.74 -7.03 -9.65
N ASP A 32 -8.90 -6.59 -9.20
CA ASP A 32 -10.05 -7.47 -9.03
C ASP A 32 -10.54 -8.03 -10.36
N GLU A 33 -10.55 -7.21 -11.40
CA GLU A 33 -10.98 -7.64 -12.75
C GLU A 33 -10.00 -8.62 -13.38
N VAL A 34 -8.70 -8.37 -13.25
CA VAL A 34 -7.66 -9.15 -13.95
C VAL A 34 -7.28 -10.40 -13.18
N VAL A 35 -7.13 -10.29 -11.87
CA VAL A 35 -6.64 -11.38 -11.00
C VAL A 35 -7.74 -11.89 -10.07
N GLY A 36 -8.44 -10.98 -9.41
CA GLY A 36 -9.43 -11.28 -8.38
C GLY A 36 -8.88 -11.00 -6.99
N MET A 37 -9.61 -10.20 -6.20
CA MET A 37 -9.20 -9.86 -4.83
C MET A 37 -9.02 -11.08 -3.95
N LYS A 38 -9.74 -12.17 -4.24
CA LYS A 38 -9.62 -13.42 -3.48
C LYS A 38 -8.23 -14.04 -3.54
N TYR A 39 -7.44 -13.67 -4.54
CA TYR A 39 -6.06 -14.18 -4.69
C TYR A 39 -5.02 -13.30 -4.01
N LEU A 40 -5.41 -12.15 -3.48
CA LEU A 40 -4.50 -11.27 -2.75
C LEU A 40 -4.21 -11.89 -1.38
N ARG A 41 -2.95 -12.27 -1.15
CA ARG A 41 -2.53 -13.01 0.05
C ARG A 41 -1.69 -12.21 1.01
N GLY A 42 -1.23 -11.05 0.60
CA GLY A 42 -0.43 -10.18 1.45
C GLY A 42 -0.10 -8.89 0.74
N MET A 43 0.32 -7.91 1.52
CA MET A 43 0.78 -6.62 0.99
C MET A 43 1.97 -6.13 1.77
N HIS A 44 2.92 -5.54 1.07
CA HIS A 44 4.01 -4.79 1.69
C HIS A 44 3.64 -3.31 1.60
N LEU A 45 3.56 -2.66 2.75
CA LEU A 45 3.16 -1.26 2.84
C LEU A 45 4.40 -0.38 2.98
N ASN A 46 4.77 0.29 1.91
CA ASN A 46 5.94 1.16 1.88
C ASN A 46 5.61 2.42 1.11
N ASP A 47 6.09 3.57 1.60
CA ASP A 47 6.05 4.79 0.81
C ASP A 47 7.19 4.74 -0.22
N ALA A 48 7.22 5.67 -1.15
CA ALA A 48 8.15 5.65 -2.27
C ALA A 48 8.98 6.92 -2.29
N MET A 49 10.29 6.77 -2.48
CA MET A 49 11.19 7.92 -2.57
C MET A 49 11.05 8.68 -3.89
N LYS A 50 10.58 8.02 -4.94
CA LYS A 50 10.44 8.60 -6.28
C LYS A 50 8.99 8.60 -6.72
N GLY A 51 8.69 9.41 -7.75
CA GLY A 51 7.34 9.59 -8.23
C GLY A 51 6.76 8.41 -8.99
N VAL A 52 5.48 8.51 -9.33
CA VAL A 52 4.75 7.47 -10.07
C VAL A 52 5.44 7.21 -11.42
N GLY A 53 5.57 5.94 -11.76
CA GLY A 53 6.17 5.53 -13.03
C GLY A 53 7.67 5.72 -13.12
N SER A 54 8.34 6.04 -12.01
CA SER A 54 9.79 6.29 -11.99
C SER A 54 10.63 5.06 -12.29
N ARG A 55 10.07 3.88 -12.05
CA ARG A 55 10.76 2.58 -12.13
C ARG A 55 11.91 2.45 -11.12
N VAL A 56 11.88 3.27 -10.07
CA VAL A 56 12.83 3.21 -8.97
C VAL A 56 12.11 2.73 -7.74
N ASP A 57 12.35 1.48 -7.35
CA ASP A 57 11.72 0.84 -6.20
C ASP A 57 12.58 1.10 -4.96
N ARG A 58 12.39 2.29 -4.37
CA ARG A 58 13.08 2.71 -3.15
C ARG A 58 12.05 3.07 -2.10
N HIS A 59 12.08 2.37 -0.98
CA HIS A 59 11.13 2.57 0.10
C HIS A 59 11.42 3.82 0.90
N ALA A 60 10.36 4.49 1.33
CA ALA A 60 10.42 5.63 2.25
C ALA A 60 9.51 5.35 3.44
N PRO A 61 9.74 6.00 4.59
CA PRO A 61 8.82 5.91 5.72
C PRO A 61 7.43 6.39 5.32
N LEU A 62 6.40 5.79 5.94
CA LEU A 62 5.01 6.12 5.60
C LEU A 62 4.75 7.62 5.77
N GLY A 63 4.22 8.23 4.73
CA GLY A 63 3.88 9.64 4.72
C GLY A 63 5.02 10.57 4.37
N GLU A 64 6.24 10.06 4.25
CA GLU A 64 7.42 10.89 3.97
C GLU A 64 7.93 10.75 2.54
N GLY A 65 7.26 9.96 1.73
CA GLY A 65 7.63 9.77 0.35
C GLY A 65 6.66 10.43 -0.62
N MET A 66 6.83 10.11 -1.88
CA MET A 66 6.00 10.65 -2.97
C MET A 66 4.62 10.02 -3.02
N LEU A 67 4.44 8.86 -2.38
CA LEU A 67 3.15 8.17 -2.33
C LEU A 67 2.19 8.87 -1.35
N GLY A 68 2.68 9.22 -0.16
CA GLY A 68 1.88 9.89 0.86
C GLY A 68 1.00 8.94 1.67
N LEU A 69 0.16 9.50 2.54
CA LEU A 69 -0.63 8.71 3.48
C LEU A 69 -1.96 8.20 2.94
N GLU A 70 -2.49 8.79 1.87
CA GLU A 70 -3.83 8.45 1.39
C GLU A 70 -3.96 6.99 0.99
N CYS A 71 -2.92 6.42 0.38
CA CYS A 71 -2.90 5.00 0.01
C CYS A 71 -3.05 4.11 1.25
N PHE A 72 -2.31 4.42 2.30
CA PHE A 72 -2.31 3.60 3.51
C PHE A 72 -3.61 3.74 4.27
N ARG A 73 -4.19 4.94 4.29
CA ARG A 73 -5.52 5.17 4.85
C ARG A 73 -6.56 4.37 4.08
N TYR A 74 -6.51 4.40 2.76
CA TYR A 74 -7.43 3.65 1.89
C TYR A 74 -7.39 2.16 2.21
N ILE A 75 -6.19 1.59 2.27
CA ILE A 75 -6.02 0.15 2.54
C ILE A 75 -6.51 -0.19 3.95
N ALA A 76 -6.16 0.62 4.94
CA ALA A 76 -6.54 0.33 6.33
C ALA A 76 -8.04 0.47 6.58
N GLU A 77 -8.71 1.35 5.83
CA GLU A 77 -10.14 1.60 6.01
C GLU A 77 -11.05 0.65 5.22
N ASP A 78 -10.53 -0.01 4.19
CA ASP A 78 -11.35 -0.83 3.28
C ASP A 78 -11.43 -2.26 3.78
N SER A 79 -12.66 -2.74 4.00
CA SER A 79 -12.90 -4.09 4.52
C SER A 79 -12.43 -5.20 3.59
N ARG A 80 -12.21 -4.92 2.31
CA ARG A 80 -11.69 -5.94 1.37
C ARG A 80 -10.30 -6.43 1.75
N PHE A 81 -9.55 -5.63 2.52
CA PHE A 81 -8.22 -6.01 2.96
C PHE A 81 -8.18 -6.66 4.34
N ASP A 82 -9.33 -6.87 4.97
CA ASP A 82 -9.40 -7.53 6.27
C ASP A 82 -8.85 -8.96 6.18
N GLY A 83 -8.05 -9.34 7.15
CA GLY A 83 -7.45 -10.67 7.19
C GLY A 83 -6.24 -10.86 6.29
N ILE A 84 -5.87 -9.85 5.49
CA ILE A 84 -4.68 -9.90 4.65
C ILE A 84 -3.49 -9.37 5.45
N PRO A 85 -2.38 -10.13 5.57
CA PRO A 85 -1.18 -9.64 6.23
C PRO A 85 -0.64 -8.38 5.55
N LEU A 86 -0.42 -7.34 6.34
CA LEU A 86 0.13 -6.06 5.89
C LEU A 86 1.50 -5.90 6.57
N ILE A 87 2.54 -5.89 5.77
CA ILE A 87 3.92 -5.96 6.25
C ILE A 87 4.67 -4.68 5.88
N LEU A 88 5.33 -4.09 6.85
CA LEU A 88 6.18 -2.92 6.63
C LEU A 88 7.59 -3.36 6.27
N GLU A 89 8.15 -2.69 5.25
CA GLU A 89 9.56 -2.85 4.89
C GLU A 89 10.22 -1.48 4.74
N THR A 90 9.70 -0.50 5.46
CA THR A 90 10.23 0.85 5.46
C THR A 90 11.65 0.88 6.04
N PRO A 91 12.49 1.83 5.61
CA PRO A 91 13.93 1.73 5.87
C PRO A 91 14.39 1.96 7.31
N ASP A 92 13.56 2.57 8.16
CA ASP A 92 13.93 2.88 9.54
C ASP A 92 13.11 2.05 10.52
N GLU A 93 13.70 0.96 11.01
CA GLU A 93 13.04 0.04 11.94
C GLU A 93 12.60 0.72 13.24
N SER A 94 13.29 1.75 13.67
CA SER A 94 12.95 2.46 14.89
C SER A 94 11.58 3.15 14.79
N ARG A 95 11.09 3.37 13.57
CA ARG A 95 9.80 4.02 13.31
C ARG A 95 8.66 3.02 13.12
N TRP A 96 8.93 1.75 13.00
CA TRP A 96 7.90 0.75 12.76
C TRP A 96 6.77 0.76 13.80
N PRO A 97 7.05 0.88 15.11
CA PRO A 97 5.95 0.97 16.08
C PRO A 97 5.02 2.16 15.83
N GLU A 98 5.56 3.31 15.44
CA GLU A 98 4.75 4.50 15.13
C GLU A 98 3.95 4.29 13.85
N GLU A 99 4.55 3.68 12.85
CA GLU A 99 3.89 3.39 11.58
C GLU A 99 2.74 2.39 11.76
N ILE A 100 2.96 1.37 12.57
CA ILE A 100 1.91 0.40 12.89
C ILE A 100 0.76 1.08 13.65
N ALA A 101 1.08 1.93 14.62
CA ALA A 101 0.08 2.67 15.37
C ALA A 101 -0.74 3.58 14.45
N LEU A 102 -0.10 4.22 13.48
CA LEU A 102 -0.78 5.06 12.49
C LEU A 102 -1.76 4.24 11.66
N LEU A 103 -1.33 3.09 11.14
CA LEU A 103 -2.20 2.21 10.36
C LEU A 103 -3.39 1.73 11.17
N LYS A 104 -3.18 1.37 12.42
CA LYS A 104 -4.27 0.98 13.32
C LYS A 104 -5.25 2.12 13.54
N SER A 105 -4.75 3.35 13.69
CA SER A 105 -5.63 4.50 13.87
C SER A 105 -6.52 4.74 12.64
N PHE A 106 -6.03 4.51 11.44
CA PHE A 106 -6.83 4.61 10.23
C PHE A 106 -7.92 3.53 10.22
N ALA A 107 -7.58 2.31 10.59
CA ALA A 107 -8.55 1.21 10.63
C ALA A 107 -9.65 1.46 11.67
N GLU A 108 -9.30 2.05 12.80
CA GLU A 108 -10.26 2.38 13.86
C GLU A 108 -11.23 3.49 13.45
N GLY A 109 -10.86 4.32 12.49
CA GLY A 109 -11.69 5.43 12.02
C GLY A 109 -12.78 5.05 11.04
N ARG A 110 -12.85 3.79 10.61
CA ARG A 110 -13.85 3.34 9.64
C ARG A 110 -15.18 2.93 10.26
#